data_a7b3cf9798a2b98296724cc3fffa766e
#
_entry.id   a7b3cf9798a2b98296724cc3fffa766e
#
_cell.length_a   1.000
_cell.length_b   1.000
_cell.length_c   1.000
_cell.angle_alpha   90.00
_cell.angle_beta   90.00
_cell.angle_gamma   90.00
#
_symmetry.space_group_name_H-M   'P 1'
#
loop_
_entity.id
_entity.type
_entity.pdbx_description
1 polymer ?
#
loop_
_entity_poly.entity_id
_entity_poly.type
_entity_poly.pdbx_seq_one_letter_code
_entity_poly.pdbx_strand_id
1 'polypeptide(L)'
;MTEPEDTGGTIARRTLIGAIGFASIGGIAASALGLTGRGAAPAHIAAATSTPTATPRRTTAAASPSPTIDHDAHAEAMVKAFPAKTQGAGLQELASRVVDGAREFELTCDKIRWEVTPGVVVDALSYNGQVPGPIIRVTEGERIRVKVTNKTDQTTGVHWHGQRIVNKMDGVPFITQPTIKPGETFVYDFVAKPFGSHMYHSHHNATEQVGRGMLGPLLVMPRDAATDPRYDKDELFIFNDQLGGLTINGKGFPATFPYTAKLGQRIRFRFMNEGVQVHPAHLHGLTLEVFARDGYPLPQPFKCDTLNVAPGERWDAIVLADEPGVWAFHCHILNHAEGPTGMFGMVTVLIVD
;
A
#
# COMPACT_ATOMS: atom_id res chain seq x y z
N MET A 1 57.26 24.57 24.23
CA MET A 1 57.72 25.28 23.03
C MET A 1 57.14 24.57 21.83
N THR A 2 56.37 25.37 21.19
CA THR A 2 55.77 25.34 19.84
C THR A 2 54.58 24.37 19.62
N GLU A 3 53.38 24.93 19.72
CA GLU A 3 52.15 24.51 19.05
C GLU A 3 52.30 24.64 17.51
N PRO A 4 51.59 23.82 16.74
CA PRO A 4 51.28 24.18 15.37
C PRO A 4 49.82 24.63 15.21
N GLU A 5 49.70 25.62 14.36
CA GLU A 5 48.56 26.44 14.01
C GLU A 5 47.37 25.69 13.42
N ASP A 6 46.21 26.15 13.84
CA ASP A 6 44.87 25.89 13.28
C ASP A 6 44.75 26.57 11.91
N THR A 7 44.51 25.82 10.83
CA THR A 7 44.07 26.34 9.55
C THR A 7 42.58 25.99 9.32
N GLY A 8 41.73 26.91 9.77
CA GLY A 8 40.31 26.92 9.50
C GLY A 8 39.98 27.04 8.01
N GLY A 9 39.50 25.92 7.42
CA GLY A 9 38.89 25.90 6.09
C GLY A 9 37.41 26.17 6.17
N THR A 10 37.00 27.39 5.88
CA THR A 10 35.60 27.83 5.81
C THR A 10 34.95 27.24 4.55
N ILE A 11 34.06 26.28 4.73
CA ILE A 11 33.20 25.73 3.66
C ILE A 11 32.06 26.71 3.42
N ALA A 12 32.12 27.43 2.29
CA ALA A 12 31.08 28.31 1.82
C ALA A 12 29.79 27.53 1.51
N ARG A 13 28.73 27.80 2.26
CA ARG A 13 27.36 27.36 1.96
C ARG A 13 26.88 28.09 0.70
N ARG A 14 26.82 27.38 -0.42
CA ARG A 14 26.09 27.84 -1.60
C ARG A 14 24.59 27.56 -1.38
N THR A 15 23.86 28.63 -1.08
CA THR A 15 22.39 28.66 -1.05
C THR A 15 21.88 28.57 -2.48
N LEU A 16 21.29 27.42 -2.83
CA LEU A 16 20.57 27.26 -4.09
C LEU A 16 19.10 27.61 -3.84
N ILE A 17 18.73 28.88 -3.97
CA ILE A 17 17.33 29.32 -4.01
C ILE A 17 16.94 29.38 -5.48
N GLY A 18 16.33 28.31 -5.97
CA GLY A 18 15.62 28.30 -7.25
C GLY A 18 14.20 28.82 -7.03
N ALA A 19 13.90 30.00 -7.58
CA ALA A 19 12.55 30.54 -7.54
C ALA A 19 11.59 29.71 -8.38
N ILE A 20 10.61 29.08 -7.74
CA ILE A 20 9.45 28.50 -8.40
C ILE A 20 8.38 29.59 -8.39
N GLY A 21 8.11 30.17 -9.58
CA GLY A 21 7.05 31.15 -9.78
C GLY A 21 5.68 30.50 -9.63
N PHE A 22 4.93 30.93 -8.62
CA PHE A 22 3.51 30.65 -8.51
C PHE A 22 2.75 31.61 -9.44
N ALA A 23 2.11 31.08 -10.48
CA ALA A 23 1.09 31.80 -11.23
C ALA A 23 -0.20 31.81 -10.42
N SER A 24 -0.51 32.94 -9.80
CA SER A 24 -1.77 33.19 -9.13
C SER A 24 -2.86 33.45 -10.17
N ILE A 25 -3.87 32.57 -10.22
CA ILE A 25 -5.12 32.83 -10.94
C ILE A 25 -5.97 33.74 -10.05
N GLY A 26 -6.15 34.98 -10.53
CA GLY A 26 -6.88 36.02 -9.83
C GLY A 26 -8.35 35.73 -9.62
N GLY A 27 -8.84 36.12 -8.46
CA GLY A 27 -10.22 36.05 -8.02
C GLY A 27 -11.13 36.99 -8.79
N ILE A 28 -12.36 36.52 -8.95
CA ILE A 28 -13.50 37.32 -9.44
C ILE A 28 -14.03 38.16 -8.28
N ALA A 29 -13.88 39.49 -8.39
CA ALA A 29 -14.54 40.42 -7.53
C ALA A 29 -15.85 40.87 -8.19
N ALA A 30 -16.97 40.65 -7.52
CA ALA A 30 -18.26 41.21 -7.88
C ALA A 30 -18.30 42.68 -7.43
N SER A 31 -18.61 43.60 -8.35
CA SER A 31 -19.03 44.97 -8.01
C SER A 31 -20.30 45.30 -8.74
N ALA A 32 -21.37 45.47 -7.98
CA ALA A 32 -22.63 46.05 -8.38
C ALA A 32 -22.53 47.57 -8.32
N LEU A 33 -23.09 48.27 -9.36
CA LEU A 33 -23.63 49.63 -9.39
C LEU A 33 -23.92 49.95 -10.87
N GLY A 34 -25.10 50.02 -11.38
CA GLY A 34 -26.15 50.95 -11.16
C GLY A 34 -26.30 51.93 -12.34
N LEU A 35 -27.52 51.94 -12.96
CA LEU A 35 -28.23 53.04 -13.59
C LEU A 35 -28.15 53.33 -15.11
N THR A 36 -29.31 53.06 -15.72
CA THR A 36 -30.11 53.95 -16.61
C THR A 36 -29.75 54.09 -18.08
N GLY A 37 -30.69 53.73 -18.97
CA GLY A 37 -31.06 54.61 -19.98
C GLY A 37 -31.41 54.07 -21.37
N ARG A 38 -32.70 53.96 -21.66
CA ARG A 38 -33.37 54.16 -22.98
C ARG A 38 -33.13 53.19 -24.15
N GLY A 39 -34.06 52.30 -24.39
CA GLY A 39 -35.02 52.46 -25.50
C GLY A 39 -34.49 52.23 -26.92
N ALA A 40 -34.63 51.00 -27.45
CA ALA A 40 -34.84 50.81 -28.88
C ALA A 40 -35.79 49.61 -29.10
N ALA A 41 -36.77 49.83 -30.00
CA ALA A 41 -37.88 48.95 -30.31
C ALA A 41 -37.47 47.64 -31.00
N PRO A 42 -38.31 46.59 -30.96
CA PRO A 42 -37.96 45.26 -31.50
C PRO A 42 -38.12 45.24 -33.02
N ALA A 43 -37.12 44.69 -33.70
CA ALA A 43 -37.23 44.32 -35.09
C ALA A 43 -38.01 43.03 -35.24
N HIS A 44 -39.08 43.08 -36.02
CA HIS A 44 -39.88 41.90 -36.42
C HIS A 44 -39.05 40.96 -37.30
N ILE A 45 -38.76 39.77 -36.80
CA ILE A 45 -38.24 38.69 -37.61
C ILE A 45 -39.44 37.86 -38.08
N ALA A 46 -39.67 37.84 -39.41
CA ALA A 46 -40.70 37.06 -40.05
C ALA A 46 -40.51 35.57 -39.83
N ALA A 47 -41.53 34.91 -39.35
CA ALA A 47 -41.55 33.46 -39.19
C ALA A 47 -41.62 32.78 -40.57
N ALA A 48 -40.56 32.06 -40.92
CA ALA A 48 -40.59 31.14 -42.06
C ALA A 48 -41.27 29.85 -41.61
N THR A 49 -42.45 29.59 -42.17
CA THR A 49 -43.18 28.33 -42.01
C THR A 49 -42.45 27.22 -42.77
N SER A 50 -41.73 26.39 -42.08
CA SER A 50 -41.13 25.14 -42.58
C SER A 50 -42.17 24.01 -42.47
N THR A 51 -42.54 23.43 -43.55
CA THR A 51 -43.35 22.22 -43.66
C THR A 51 -42.60 21.03 -43.00
N PRO A 52 -43.24 20.22 -42.14
CA PRO A 52 -42.58 19.09 -41.57
C PRO A 52 -42.37 17.98 -42.61
N THR A 53 -41.12 17.76 -43.01
CA THR A 53 -40.76 16.57 -43.80
C THR A 53 -40.78 15.36 -42.81
N ALA A 54 -41.64 14.38 -43.15
CA ALA A 54 -41.74 13.15 -42.35
C ALA A 54 -40.41 12.38 -42.35
N THR A 55 -39.75 12.34 -41.21
CA THR A 55 -38.58 11.50 -40.97
C THR A 55 -39.04 10.02 -40.95
N PRO A 56 -38.38 9.11 -41.67
CA PRO A 56 -38.75 7.71 -41.60
C PRO A 56 -38.51 7.19 -40.17
N ARG A 57 -39.54 6.61 -39.58
CA ARG A 57 -39.53 5.97 -38.27
C ARG A 57 -38.53 4.82 -38.30
N ARG A 58 -37.36 5.05 -37.70
CA ARG A 58 -36.37 4.00 -37.47
C ARG A 58 -36.99 2.96 -36.51
N THR A 59 -37.35 1.81 -37.04
CA THR A 59 -37.71 0.66 -36.21
C THR A 59 -36.49 0.28 -35.39
N THR A 60 -36.49 0.64 -34.12
CA THR A 60 -35.51 0.12 -33.16
C THR A 60 -35.78 -1.37 -33.05
N ALA A 61 -34.86 -2.19 -33.59
CA ALA A 61 -34.83 -3.60 -33.25
C ALA A 61 -34.74 -3.67 -31.70
N ALA A 62 -35.64 -4.44 -31.10
CA ALA A 62 -35.63 -4.68 -29.69
C ALA A 62 -34.25 -5.27 -29.36
N ALA A 63 -33.46 -4.57 -28.52
CA ALA A 63 -32.25 -5.11 -27.99
C ALA A 63 -32.61 -6.38 -27.22
N SER A 64 -31.98 -7.50 -27.55
CA SER A 64 -32.08 -8.73 -26.76
C SER A 64 -31.73 -8.36 -25.32
N PRO A 65 -32.52 -8.79 -24.31
CA PRO A 65 -32.21 -8.51 -22.94
C PRO A 65 -30.80 -9.07 -22.67
N SER A 66 -29.89 -8.22 -22.20
CA SER A 66 -28.63 -8.68 -21.65
C SER A 66 -28.95 -9.73 -20.57
N PRO A 67 -28.21 -10.84 -20.49
CA PRO A 67 -28.45 -11.83 -19.47
C PRO A 67 -28.40 -11.14 -18.11
N THR A 68 -29.49 -11.22 -17.35
CA THR A 68 -29.56 -10.75 -15.98
C THR A 68 -28.58 -11.60 -15.18
N ILE A 69 -27.52 -10.99 -14.66
CA ILE A 69 -26.59 -11.66 -13.73
C ILE A 69 -27.41 -11.96 -12.48
N ASP A 70 -27.48 -13.24 -12.11
CA ASP A 70 -28.01 -13.66 -10.81
C ASP A 70 -26.95 -13.30 -9.75
N HIS A 71 -27.13 -12.15 -9.13
CA HIS A 71 -26.24 -11.61 -8.11
C HIS A 71 -26.07 -12.56 -6.93
N ASP A 72 -27.15 -13.14 -6.44
CA ASP A 72 -27.14 -14.00 -5.26
C ASP A 72 -26.37 -15.29 -5.54
N ALA A 73 -26.65 -15.93 -6.67
CA ALA A 73 -25.95 -17.16 -7.05
C ALA A 73 -24.44 -16.93 -7.26
N HIS A 74 -24.07 -15.77 -7.82
CA HIS A 74 -22.67 -15.44 -8.03
C HIS A 74 -21.96 -15.12 -6.71
N ALA A 75 -22.56 -14.29 -5.86
CA ALA A 75 -22.04 -13.97 -4.54
C ALA A 75 -21.84 -15.23 -3.67
N GLU A 76 -22.85 -16.13 -3.67
CA GLU A 76 -22.74 -17.41 -2.96
C GLU A 76 -21.59 -18.28 -3.51
N ALA A 77 -21.41 -18.34 -4.83
CA ALA A 77 -20.34 -19.10 -5.46
C ALA A 77 -18.95 -18.55 -5.06
N MET A 78 -18.77 -17.23 -5.01
CA MET A 78 -17.52 -16.60 -4.59
C MET A 78 -17.21 -16.90 -3.11
N VAL A 79 -18.20 -16.82 -2.22
CA VAL A 79 -18.03 -17.17 -0.79
C VAL A 79 -17.70 -18.65 -0.63
N LYS A 80 -18.36 -19.54 -1.36
CA LYS A 80 -18.08 -21.00 -1.33
C LYS A 80 -16.68 -21.36 -1.88
N ALA A 81 -16.13 -20.53 -2.79
CA ALA A 81 -14.80 -20.72 -3.32
C ALA A 81 -13.68 -20.29 -2.33
N PHE A 82 -14.00 -19.50 -1.31
CA PHE A 82 -13.03 -19.00 -0.33
C PHE A 82 -12.67 -20.06 0.74
N PRO A 83 -11.39 -20.22 1.11
CA PRO A 83 -10.20 -19.63 0.46
C PRO A 83 -9.79 -20.45 -0.78
N ALA A 84 -9.74 -19.78 -1.92
CA ALA A 84 -9.34 -20.41 -3.17
C ALA A 84 -7.82 -20.62 -3.22
N LYS A 85 -7.40 -21.72 -3.82
CA LYS A 85 -5.97 -22.01 -4.01
C LYS A 85 -5.44 -21.28 -5.24
N THR A 86 -4.28 -20.64 -5.09
CA THR A 86 -3.51 -20.03 -6.17
C THR A 86 -2.04 -20.42 -6.07
N GLN A 87 -1.30 -20.22 -7.16
CA GLN A 87 0.14 -20.46 -7.15
C GLN A 87 0.87 -19.33 -6.40
N GLY A 88 1.94 -19.71 -5.67
CA GLY A 88 2.79 -18.80 -4.92
C GLY A 88 2.19 -18.32 -3.62
N ALA A 89 3.05 -18.18 -2.62
CA ALA A 89 2.74 -17.58 -1.33
C ALA A 89 3.79 -16.52 -1.03
N GLY A 90 3.34 -15.33 -0.62
CA GLY A 90 4.20 -14.26 -0.11
C GLY A 90 4.50 -14.42 1.37
N LEU A 91 5.28 -13.46 1.91
CA LEU A 91 5.49 -13.30 3.35
C LEU A 91 6.17 -14.50 4.04
N GLN A 92 7.02 -15.24 3.31
CA GLN A 92 7.84 -16.26 3.96
C GLN A 92 8.95 -15.59 4.76
N GLU A 93 9.30 -16.13 5.95
CA GLU A 93 10.42 -15.61 6.74
C GLU A 93 11.73 -15.70 5.94
N LEU A 94 12.49 -14.62 5.88
CA LEU A 94 13.77 -14.61 5.21
C LEU A 94 14.85 -15.22 6.11
N ALA A 95 15.46 -16.30 5.65
CA ALA A 95 16.58 -16.91 6.34
C ALA A 95 17.78 -15.95 6.42
N SER A 96 18.49 -15.99 7.53
CA SER A 96 19.66 -15.17 7.78
C SER A 96 20.80 -15.96 8.37
N ARG A 97 22.01 -15.42 8.27
CA ARG A 97 23.21 -15.95 8.95
C ARG A 97 23.94 -14.82 9.68
N VAL A 98 24.69 -15.14 10.71
CA VAL A 98 25.53 -14.16 11.40
C VAL A 98 26.92 -14.18 10.77
N VAL A 99 27.36 -13.01 10.27
CA VAL A 99 28.67 -12.82 9.62
C VAL A 99 29.29 -11.54 10.18
N ASP A 100 30.46 -11.62 10.79
CA ASP A 100 31.18 -10.48 11.39
C ASP A 100 30.31 -9.62 12.32
N GLY A 101 29.50 -10.29 13.16
CA GLY A 101 28.61 -9.62 14.11
C GLY A 101 27.40 -8.92 13.49
N ALA A 102 27.19 -9.04 12.19
CA ALA A 102 25.98 -8.59 11.50
C ALA A 102 25.09 -9.78 11.11
N ARG A 103 23.78 -9.59 11.21
CA ARG A 103 22.80 -10.53 10.69
C ARG A 103 22.62 -10.28 9.20
N GLU A 104 23.09 -11.23 8.38
CA GLU A 104 23.13 -11.10 6.91
C GLU A 104 21.92 -11.75 6.27
N PHE A 105 21.30 -11.02 5.33
CA PHE A 105 20.17 -11.44 4.50
C PHE A 105 20.51 -11.28 3.03
N GLU A 106 19.88 -12.07 2.17
CA GLU A 106 20.00 -11.97 0.73
C GLU A 106 18.63 -11.74 0.08
N LEU A 107 18.48 -10.61 -0.62
CA LEU A 107 17.33 -10.27 -1.42
C LEU A 107 17.70 -10.31 -2.91
N THR A 108 16.87 -10.95 -3.70
CA THR A 108 16.96 -10.96 -5.16
C THR A 108 15.74 -10.28 -5.73
N CYS A 109 15.94 -9.20 -6.51
CA CYS A 109 14.89 -8.60 -7.32
C CYS A 109 14.72 -9.41 -8.59
N ASP A 110 13.52 -9.88 -8.91
CA ASP A 110 13.27 -10.75 -10.06
C ASP A 110 11.89 -10.50 -10.68
N LYS A 111 11.73 -10.90 -11.94
CA LYS A 111 10.45 -10.96 -12.65
C LYS A 111 9.82 -12.33 -12.44
N ILE A 112 8.54 -12.35 -12.08
CA ILE A 112 7.80 -13.58 -11.88
C ILE A 112 6.40 -13.49 -12.48
N ARG A 113 5.80 -14.66 -12.72
CA ARG A 113 4.36 -14.79 -12.94
C ARG A 113 3.70 -14.97 -11.58
N TRP A 114 2.74 -14.11 -11.24
CA TRP A 114 2.06 -14.12 -9.95
C TRP A 114 0.56 -14.28 -10.15
N GLU A 115 -0.03 -15.29 -9.54
CA GLU A 115 -1.47 -15.51 -9.58
C GLU A 115 -2.16 -14.78 -8.44
N VAL A 116 -2.88 -13.72 -8.75
CA VAL A 116 -3.57 -12.84 -7.77
C VAL A 116 -4.85 -13.49 -7.26
N THR A 117 -5.67 -14.00 -8.19
CA THR A 117 -6.88 -14.79 -7.92
C THR A 117 -6.89 -15.98 -8.90
N PRO A 118 -7.74 -16.99 -8.71
CA PRO A 118 -7.75 -18.15 -9.61
C PRO A 118 -7.87 -17.75 -11.08
N GLY A 119 -6.85 -18.12 -11.87
CA GLY A 119 -6.76 -17.83 -13.30
C GLY A 119 -6.31 -16.40 -13.66
N VAL A 120 -6.18 -15.49 -12.71
CA VAL A 120 -5.67 -14.12 -12.96
C VAL A 120 -4.19 -14.05 -12.63
N VAL A 121 -3.36 -14.18 -13.65
CA VAL A 121 -1.90 -14.22 -13.54
C VAL A 121 -1.30 -12.96 -14.16
N VAL A 122 -0.48 -12.24 -13.37
CA VAL A 122 0.16 -10.99 -13.77
C VAL A 122 1.68 -11.11 -13.85
N ASP A 123 2.31 -10.24 -14.63
CA ASP A 123 3.75 -10.07 -14.63
C ASP A 123 4.15 -9.20 -13.44
N ALA A 124 4.63 -9.84 -12.37
CA ALA A 124 5.05 -9.17 -11.16
C ALA A 124 6.55 -8.90 -11.12
N LEU A 125 6.95 -7.92 -10.32
CA LEU A 125 8.30 -7.74 -9.82
C LEU A 125 8.33 -8.19 -8.36
N SER A 126 9.37 -8.89 -7.96
CA SER A 126 9.37 -9.54 -6.64
C SER A 126 10.67 -9.38 -5.89
N TYR A 127 10.63 -9.61 -4.60
CA TYR A 127 11.80 -9.98 -3.82
C TYR A 127 11.75 -11.48 -3.52
N ASN A 128 12.80 -12.21 -3.92
CA ASN A 128 12.94 -13.67 -3.73
C ASN A 128 11.77 -14.49 -4.27
N GLY A 129 11.22 -14.08 -5.43
CA GLY A 129 10.19 -14.86 -6.13
C GLY A 129 8.81 -14.86 -5.47
N GLN A 130 8.51 -13.92 -4.57
CA GLN A 130 7.25 -13.84 -3.85
C GLN A 130 6.72 -12.40 -3.74
N VAL A 131 5.41 -12.24 -3.59
CA VAL A 131 4.72 -10.96 -3.40
C VAL A 131 3.64 -11.12 -2.30
N PRO A 132 3.65 -10.29 -1.25
CA PRO A 132 4.75 -9.42 -0.85
C PRO A 132 6.05 -10.18 -0.67
N GLY A 133 7.17 -9.47 -0.73
CA GLY A 133 8.49 -10.01 -0.47
C GLY A 133 8.62 -10.65 0.92
N PRO A 134 9.73 -11.34 1.21
CA PRO A 134 9.91 -12.08 2.45
C PRO A 134 9.93 -11.17 3.69
N ILE A 135 9.51 -11.72 4.82
CA ILE A 135 9.58 -11.05 6.11
C ILE A 135 11.04 -10.99 6.55
N ILE A 136 11.55 -9.78 6.77
CA ILE A 136 12.81 -9.57 7.49
C ILE A 136 12.45 -9.31 8.96
N ARG A 137 12.80 -10.25 9.85
CA ARG A 137 12.54 -10.13 11.28
C ARG A 137 13.84 -10.04 12.05
N VAL A 138 14.01 -8.95 12.82
CA VAL A 138 15.22 -8.64 13.59
C VAL A 138 14.86 -8.02 14.93
N THR A 139 15.82 -7.89 15.84
CA THR A 139 15.65 -7.19 17.11
C THR A 139 16.24 -5.79 17.03
N GLU A 140 15.63 -4.83 17.69
CA GLU A 140 16.16 -3.46 17.77
C GLU A 140 17.61 -3.43 18.22
N GLY A 141 18.43 -2.69 17.50
CA GLY A 141 19.86 -2.55 17.74
C GLY A 141 20.71 -3.67 17.15
N GLU A 142 20.12 -4.70 16.52
CA GLU A 142 20.92 -5.63 15.71
C GLU A 142 21.51 -4.89 14.50
N ARG A 143 22.79 -5.16 14.21
CA ARG A 143 23.40 -4.77 12.95
C ARG A 143 22.94 -5.76 11.88
N ILE A 144 22.31 -5.24 10.85
CA ILE A 144 21.85 -6.06 9.71
C ILE A 144 22.62 -5.68 8.45
N ARG A 145 22.86 -6.68 7.63
CA ARG A 145 23.47 -6.52 6.31
C ARG A 145 22.58 -7.20 5.29
N VAL A 146 22.05 -6.43 4.35
CA VAL A 146 21.19 -6.97 3.30
C VAL A 146 21.88 -6.83 1.95
N LYS A 147 22.18 -7.95 1.32
CA LYS A 147 22.72 -8.03 -0.04
C LYS A 147 21.55 -8.06 -1.01
N VAL A 148 21.38 -7.00 -1.79
CA VAL A 148 20.31 -6.89 -2.79
C VAL A 148 20.90 -7.11 -4.19
N THR A 149 20.55 -8.20 -4.84
CA THR A 149 20.95 -8.52 -6.20
C THR A 149 19.82 -8.25 -7.18
N ASN A 150 20.06 -7.40 -8.16
CA ASN A 150 19.08 -7.06 -9.18
C ASN A 150 19.16 -8.01 -10.38
N LYS A 151 18.19 -8.90 -10.55
CA LYS A 151 18.00 -9.76 -11.72
C LYS A 151 16.89 -9.31 -12.66
N THR A 152 16.30 -8.13 -12.40
CA THR A 152 15.35 -7.54 -13.34
C THR A 152 16.09 -6.89 -14.53
N ASP A 153 15.34 -6.42 -15.52
CA ASP A 153 15.87 -5.66 -16.67
C ASP A 153 15.85 -4.13 -16.44
N GLN A 154 15.42 -3.69 -15.25
CA GLN A 154 15.36 -2.29 -14.86
C GLN A 154 16.37 -1.99 -13.75
N THR A 155 16.81 -0.74 -13.63
CA THR A 155 17.57 -0.30 -12.47
C THR A 155 16.65 -0.20 -11.26
N THR A 156 17.18 -0.37 -10.04
CA THR A 156 16.40 -0.29 -8.80
C THR A 156 17.21 0.32 -7.65
N GLY A 157 16.61 0.47 -6.51
CA GLY A 157 17.19 0.79 -5.20
C GLY A 157 16.18 0.39 -4.14
N VAL A 158 16.61 0.00 -2.94
CA VAL A 158 15.73 -0.44 -1.87
C VAL A 158 15.75 0.56 -0.72
N HIS A 159 14.59 1.15 -0.44
CA HIS A 159 14.39 2.03 0.71
C HIS A 159 13.90 1.21 1.93
N TRP A 160 14.44 1.55 3.09
CA TRP A 160 14.13 0.93 4.39
C TRP A 160 13.16 1.83 5.14
N HIS A 161 11.91 1.78 4.73
CA HIS A 161 10.88 2.70 5.18
C HIS A 161 10.62 2.61 6.68
N GLY A 162 10.76 3.74 7.37
CA GLY A 162 10.59 3.87 8.82
C GLY A 162 11.85 3.64 9.64
N GLN A 163 12.94 3.21 9.03
CA GLN A 163 14.20 3.00 9.74
C GLN A 163 15.01 4.29 9.89
N ARG A 164 15.58 4.54 11.07
CA ARG A 164 16.49 5.66 11.35
C ARG A 164 17.94 5.23 11.11
N ILE A 165 18.38 5.32 9.88
CA ILE A 165 19.66 4.82 9.40
C ILE A 165 20.56 5.94 8.89
N VAL A 166 21.83 5.62 8.62
CA VAL A 166 22.76 6.57 7.99
C VAL A 166 22.32 6.85 6.54
N ASN A 167 22.39 8.10 6.12
CA ASN A 167 21.88 8.57 4.83
C ASN A 167 22.31 7.71 3.63
N LYS A 168 23.58 7.29 3.55
CA LYS A 168 24.10 6.47 2.44
C LYS A 168 23.48 5.05 2.35
N MET A 169 22.66 4.64 3.31
CA MET A 169 21.94 3.36 3.33
C MET A 169 20.43 3.53 3.15
N ASP A 170 19.97 4.77 2.93
CA ASP A 170 18.54 5.10 2.81
C ASP A 170 17.87 4.54 1.54
N GLY A 171 18.65 4.22 0.51
CA GLY A 171 18.17 3.48 -0.64
C GLY A 171 17.58 4.32 -1.77
N VAL A 172 17.73 5.66 -1.74
CA VAL A 172 17.18 6.54 -2.77
C VAL A 172 18.20 6.78 -3.89
N PRO A 173 17.99 6.22 -5.09
CA PRO A 173 18.89 6.41 -6.24
C PRO A 173 19.11 7.89 -6.56
N PHE A 174 20.38 8.23 -6.88
CA PHE A 174 20.87 9.58 -7.22
C PHE A 174 20.86 10.60 -6.06
N ILE A 175 20.27 10.26 -4.91
CA ILE A 175 20.29 11.12 -3.71
C ILE A 175 21.22 10.51 -2.66
N THR A 176 20.99 9.27 -2.26
CA THR A 176 21.73 8.61 -1.18
C THR A 176 22.68 7.53 -1.69
N GLN A 177 22.46 7.03 -2.89
CA GLN A 177 23.25 5.97 -3.53
C GLN A 177 23.14 6.00 -5.06
N PRO A 178 24.02 5.32 -5.81
CA PRO A 178 23.79 5.00 -7.22
C PRO A 178 22.65 3.97 -7.37
N THR A 179 22.08 3.85 -8.58
CA THR A 179 21.15 2.76 -8.89
C THR A 179 21.84 1.40 -8.82
N ILE A 180 21.06 0.37 -8.50
CA ILE A 180 21.47 -1.04 -8.66
C ILE A 180 21.05 -1.46 -10.06
N LYS A 181 22.02 -1.58 -10.98
CA LYS A 181 21.75 -1.96 -12.37
C LYS A 181 21.43 -3.46 -12.50
N PRO A 182 20.84 -3.90 -13.61
CA PRO A 182 20.68 -5.31 -13.91
C PRO A 182 22.02 -6.08 -13.76
N GLY A 183 21.98 -7.17 -12.98
CA GLY A 183 23.15 -7.99 -12.65
C GLY A 183 24.01 -7.48 -11.49
N GLU A 184 23.81 -6.25 -11.00
CA GLU A 184 24.57 -5.70 -9.90
C GLU A 184 24.02 -6.12 -8.54
N THR A 185 24.87 -6.08 -7.52
CA THR A 185 24.54 -6.27 -6.11
C THR A 185 24.94 -5.03 -5.31
N PHE A 186 24.03 -4.52 -4.46
CA PHE A 186 24.31 -3.50 -3.49
C PHE A 186 24.16 -4.06 -2.07
N VAL A 187 25.01 -3.61 -1.14
CA VAL A 187 25.01 -4.08 0.24
C VAL A 187 24.58 -2.95 1.16
N TYR A 188 23.43 -3.12 1.79
CA TYR A 188 22.95 -2.25 2.85
C TYR A 188 23.44 -2.78 4.19
N ASP A 189 24.09 -1.94 4.98
CA ASP A 189 24.66 -2.31 6.30
C ASP A 189 24.32 -1.22 7.32
N PHE A 190 23.42 -1.54 8.24
CA PHE A 190 22.90 -0.58 9.21
C PHE A 190 22.42 -1.25 10.50
N VAL A 191 22.18 -0.45 11.53
CA VAL A 191 21.57 -0.90 12.79
C VAL A 191 20.09 -0.71 12.74
N ALA A 192 19.31 -1.78 12.95
CA ALA A 192 17.84 -1.75 12.91
C ALA A 192 17.30 -0.95 14.11
N LYS A 193 16.60 0.14 13.83
CA LYS A 193 15.91 1.02 14.81
C LYS A 193 15.01 2.03 14.13
N PRO A 194 13.91 2.48 14.79
CA PRO A 194 13.37 1.95 16.03
C PRO A 194 12.73 0.58 15.85
N PHE A 195 12.32 -0.06 16.96
CA PHE A 195 11.46 -1.23 16.89
C PHE A 195 10.07 -0.86 16.34
N GLY A 196 9.31 -1.86 15.85
CA GLY A 196 7.96 -1.72 15.32
C GLY A 196 7.77 -2.33 13.94
N SER A 197 6.64 -2.00 13.34
CA SER A 197 6.28 -2.41 11.98
C SER A 197 6.85 -1.45 10.96
N HIS A 198 7.73 -1.95 10.11
CA HIS A 198 8.39 -1.21 9.04
C HIS A 198 8.25 -1.98 7.72
N MET A 199 8.67 -1.34 6.62
CA MET A 199 8.60 -1.90 5.28
C MET A 199 9.94 -1.73 4.57
N TYR A 200 10.16 -2.49 3.53
CA TYR A 200 11.19 -2.21 2.53
C TYR A 200 10.56 -2.30 1.15
N HIS A 201 10.93 -1.40 0.27
CA HIS A 201 10.37 -1.34 -1.07
C HIS A 201 11.33 -0.67 -2.06
N SER A 202 11.06 -0.82 -3.35
CA SER A 202 11.83 -0.10 -4.37
C SER A 202 11.60 1.40 -4.27
N HIS A 203 12.68 2.18 -4.49
CA HIS A 203 12.61 3.64 -4.56
C HIS A 203 13.10 4.19 -5.91
N HIS A 204 13.02 3.37 -6.97
CA HIS A 204 13.32 3.77 -8.34
C HIS A 204 12.19 3.35 -9.26
N ASN A 205 11.61 4.29 -10.02
CA ASN A 205 10.35 4.05 -10.74
C ASN A 205 9.29 3.39 -9.82
N ALA A 206 9.14 3.96 -8.62
CA ALA A 206 8.46 3.31 -7.50
C ALA A 206 7.00 2.97 -7.81
N THR A 207 6.26 3.83 -8.53
CA THR A 207 4.88 3.56 -8.92
C THR A 207 4.75 2.24 -9.68
N GLU A 208 5.68 1.93 -10.58
CA GLU A 208 5.69 0.65 -11.30
C GLU A 208 6.26 -0.47 -10.42
N GLN A 209 7.45 -0.27 -9.83
CA GLN A 209 8.16 -1.36 -9.17
C GLN A 209 7.45 -1.82 -7.88
N VAL A 210 7.00 -0.89 -7.04
CA VAL A 210 6.20 -1.21 -5.83
C VAL A 210 4.82 -1.71 -6.23
N GLY A 211 4.16 -1.01 -7.18
CA GLY A 211 2.85 -1.41 -7.70
C GLY A 211 2.84 -2.84 -8.23
N ARG A 212 3.94 -3.29 -8.85
CA ARG A 212 4.09 -4.66 -9.37
C ARG A 212 4.63 -5.66 -8.35
N GLY A 213 4.88 -5.27 -7.08
CA GLY A 213 5.16 -6.21 -6.00
C GLY A 213 6.53 -6.12 -5.32
N MET A 214 7.41 -5.15 -5.69
CA MET A 214 8.69 -4.95 -5.01
C MET A 214 8.51 -4.22 -3.67
N LEU A 215 7.86 -4.90 -2.74
CA LEU A 215 7.56 -4.47 -1.38
C LEU A 215 7.64 -5.65 -0.41
N GLY A 216 7.91 -5.39 0.86
CA GLY A 216 7.92 -6.42 1.90
C GLY A 216 8.03 -5.85 3.31
N PRO A 217 7.65 -6.62 4.34
CA PRO A 217 7.69 -6.18 5.72
C PRO A 217 9.08 -6.33 6.34
N LEU A 218 9.50 -5.30 7.08
CA LEU A 218 10.64 -5.31 7.98
C LEU A 218 10.12 -5.17 9.41
N LEU A 219 10.15 -6.24 10.18
CA LEU A 219 9.67 -6.29 11.55
C LEU A 219 10.85 -6.19 12.50
N VAL A 220 10.94 -5.07 13.20
CA VAL A 220 11.96 -4.86 14.22
C VAL A 220 11.34 -5.09 15.59
N MET A 221 11.69 -6.19 16.22
CA MET A 221 11.17 -6.57 17.52
C MET A 221 11.84 -5.76 18.64
N PRO A 222 11.13 -5.37 19.70
CA PRO A 222 11.73 -4.68 20.82
C PRO A 222 12.75 -5.57 21.54
N ARG A 223 13.78 -4.96 22.14
CA ARG A 223 14.74 -5.70 23.00
C ARG A 223 14.09 -6.22 24.26
N ASP A 224 13.22 -5.42 24.84
CA ASP A 224 12.43 -5.79 26.00
C ASP A 224 10.97 -6.06 25.54
N ALA A 225 10.59 -7.33 25.58
CA ALA A 225 9.23 -7.75 25.20
C ALA A 225 8.15 -7.09 26.06
N ALA A 226 8.47 -6.57 27.26
CA ALA A 226 7.51 -5.86 28.10
C ALA A 226 7.09 -4.51 27.52
N THR A 227 7.82 -3.96 26.56
CA THR A 227 7.47 -2.71 25.88
C THR A 227 6.41 -2.88 24.77
N ASP A 228 6.10 -4.12 24.43
CA ASP A 228 5.12 -4.47 23.38
C ASP A 228 3.85 -5.07 24.02
N PRO A 229 2.65 -4.77 23.54
CA PRO A 229 1.44 -5.43 24.04
C PRO A 229 1.53 -6.95 23.90
N ARG A 230 1.00 -7.70 24.87
CA ARG A 230 0.95 -9.16 24.79
C ARG A 230 -0.01 -9.61 23.68
N TYR A 231 0.41 -10.58 22.90
CA TYR A 231 -0.36 -11.21 21.84
C TYR A 231 -0.03 -12.71 21.75
N ASP A 232 -0.97 -13.47 21.22
CA ASP A 232 -0.82 -14.92 20.98
C ASP A 232 -0.50 -15.18 19.49
N LYS A 233 -0.93 -14.27 18.61
CA LYS A 233 -0.69 -14.33 17.16
C LYS A 233 -0.23 -12.97 16.64
N ASP A 234 0.64 -12.99 15.61
CA ASP A 234 1.22 -11.80 14.97
C ASP A 234 0.97 -11.91 13.45
N GLU A 235 0.02 -11.13 12.94
CA GLU A 235 -0.52 -11.26 11.61
C GLU A 235 -0.24 -9.99 10.78
N LEU A 236 0.07 -10.18 9.51
CA LEU A 236 0.31 -9.09 8.55
C LEU A 236 -0.93 -8.85 7.70
N PHE A 237 -1.24 -7.57 7.48
CA PHE A 237 -2.34 -7.13 6.63
C PHE A 237 -1.81 -6.02 5.69
N ILE A 238 -1.28 -6.43 4.54
CA ILE A 238 -0.60 -5.53 3.60
C ILE A 238 -1.51 -5.27 2.41
N PHE A 239 -1.87 -4.01 2.21
CA PHE A 239 -2.63 -3.53 1.07
C PHE A 239 -1.72 -3.19 -0.11
N ASN A 240 -2.13 -3.60 -1.31
CA ASN A 240 -1.62 -3.09 -2.57
C ASN A 240 -2.77 -3.06 -3.59
N ASP A 241 -2.92 -1.94 -4.30
CA ASP A 241 -4.01 -1.68 -5.24
C ASP A 241 -3.56 -1.62 -6.70
N GLN A 242 -2.34 -2.08 -7.00
CA GLN A 242 -1.75 -2.01 -8.35
C GLN A 242 -1.26 -3.36 -8.88
N LEU A 243 -1.14 -4.39 -8.06
CA LEU A 243 -0.67 -5.73 -8.44
C LEU A 243 -1.75 -6.52 -9.22
N GLY A 244 -2.11 -6.02 -10.39
CA GLY A 244 -3.20 -6.62 -11.18
C GLY A 244 -4.58 -6.50 -10.55
N GLY A 245 -4.73 -5.61 -9.56
CA GLY A 245 -5.97 -5.32 -8.83
C GLY A 245 -5.76 -5.07 -7.35
N LEU A 246 -6.85 -5.17 -6.63
CA LEU A 246 -6.96 -4.89 -5.20
C LEU A 246 -6.58 -6.13 -4.38
N THR A 247 -5.52 -6.05 -3.59
CA THR A 247 -4.97 -7.21 -2.88
C THR A 247 -4.74 -6.98 -1.39
N ILE A 248 -4.90 -8.05 -0.60
CA ILE A 248 -4.39 -8.20 0.76
C ILE A 248 -3.30 -9.26 0.71
N ASN A 249 -2.10 -8.94 1.20
CA ASN A 249 -0.96 -9.86 1.21
C ASN A 249 -0.68 -10.48 -0.18
N GLY A 250 -0.84 -9.67 -1.25
CA GLY A 250 -0.56 -10.06 -2.64
C GLY A 250 -1.62 -10.95 -3.29
N LYS A 251 -2.78 -11.15 -2.65
CA LYS A 251 -3.91 -11.94 -3.18
C LYS A 251 -5.21 -11.13 -3.12
N GLY A 252 -6.09 -11.37 -4.09
CA GLY A 252 -7.46 -10.85 -4.12
C GLY A 252 -8.47 -11.93 -3.76
N PHE A 253 -9.58 -11.56 -3.09
CA PHE A 253 -10.66 -12.49 -2.80
C PHE A 253 -11.17 -13.15 -4.11
N PRO A 254 -11.42 -14.47 -4.12
CA PRO A 254 -11.49 -15.40 -3.00
C PRO A 254 -10.16 -16.11 -2.66
N ALA A 255 -9.00 -15.63 -3.13
CA ALA A 255 -7.70 -16.23 -2.86
C ALA A 255 -6.94 -15.59 -1.68
N THR A 256 -7.52 -14.64 -0.98
CA THR A 256 -6.99 -14.11 0.28
C THR A 256 -6.97 -15.20 1.36
N PHE A 257 -6.05 -15.12 2.33
CA PHE A 257 -5.97 -16.10 3.41
C PHE A 257 -6.86 -15.67 4.58
N PRO A 258 -7.65 -16.61 5.18
CA PRO A 258 -8.36 -16.34 6.41
C PRO A 258 -7.38 -16.22 7.58
N TYR A 259 -7.63 -15.30 8.48
CA TYR A 259 -7.01 -15.27 9.80
C TYR A 259 -7.80 -16.17 10.74
N THR A 260 -7.13 -16.82 11.70
CA THR A 260 -7.78 -17.73 12.63
C THR A 260 -7.36 -17.45 14.07
N ALA A 261 -8.26 -17.60 15.02
CA ALA A 261 -7.96 -17.50 16.44
C ALA A 261 -8.86 -18.44 17.25
N LYS A 262 -8.37 -18.85 18.42
CA LYS A 262 -9.22 -19.46 19.44
C LYS A 262 -9.88 -18.37 20.28
N LEU A 263 -11.05 -18.67 20.82
CA LEU A 263 -11.73 -17.77 21.75
C LEU A 263 -10.79 -17.35 22.88
N GLY A 264 -10.74 -16.05 23.18
CA GLY A 264 -9.87 -15.45 24.19
C GLY A 264 -8.45 -15.10 23.73
N GLN A 265 -8.02 -15.53 22.54
CA GLN A 265 -6.69 -15.14 22.02
C GLN A 265 -6.63 -13.66 21.64
N ARG A 266 -5.46 -13.11 21.79
CA ARG A 266 -5.11 -11.75 21.38
C ARG A 266 -4.31 -11.83 20.09
N ILE A 267 -4.83 -11.22 19.03
CA ILE A 267 -4.18 -11.17 17.73
C ILE A 267 -3.61 -9.77 17.52
N ARG A 268 -2.31 -9.67 17.24
CA ARG A 268 -1.71 -8.44 16.72
C ARG A 268 -1.88 -8.42 15.23
N PHE A 269 -2.56 -7.41 14.71
CA PHE A 269 -2.56 -7.09 13.29
C PHE A 269 -1.59 -5.96 13.00
N ARG A 270 -0.75 -6.16 11.98
CA ARG A 270 0.18 -5.17 11.45
C ARG A 270 -0.32 -4.73 10.09
N PHE A 271 -1.02 -3.61 10.06
CA PHE A 271 -1.51 -3.01 8.81
C PHE A 271 -0.40 -2.23 8.14
N MET A 272 -0.25 -2.43 6.84
CA MET A 272 0.71 -1.71 5.99
C MET A 272 0.03 -1.36 4.67
N ASN A 273 0.23 -0.15 4.18
CA ASN A 273 -0.30 0.25 2.88
C ASN A 273 0.84 0.61 1.93
N GLU A 274 1.06 -0.25 0.97
CA GLU A 274 2.03 -0.10 -0.13
C GLU A 274 1.34 0.19 -1.48
N GLY A 275 0.06 0.56 -1.42
CA GLY A 275 -0.72 1.04 -2.55
C GLY A 275 -0.63 2.55 -2.75
N VAL A 276 -1.41 3.07 -3.68
CA VAL A 276 -1.51 4.50 -4.01
C VAL A 276 -2.80 5.14 -3.50
N GLN A 277 -3.73 4.33 -3.01
CA GLN A 277 -5.00 4.77 -2.42
C GLN A 277 -5.01 4.49 -0.92
N VAL A 278 -5.87 5.21 -0.19
CA VAL A 278 -6.17 4.94 1.21
C VAL A 278 -7.06 3.69 1.31
N HIS A 279 -6.83 2.86 2.34
CA HIS A 279 -7.62 1.65 2.56
C HIS A 279 -8.10 1.58 4.01
N PRO A 280 -9.40 1.92 4.27
CA PRO A 280 -10.00 1.74 5.59
C PRO A 280 -10.21 0.24 5.87
N ALA A 281 -9.41 -0.34 6.77
CA ALA A 281 -9.54 -1.73 7.22
C ALA A 281 -10.70 -1.84 8.21
N HIS A 282 -11.79 -2.52 7.83
CA HIS A 282 -12.97 -2.72 8.66
C HIS A 282 -13.12 -4.18 9.08
N LEU A 283 -13.14 -4.41 10.38
CA LEU A 283 -13.39 -5.70 10.99
C LEU A 283 -14.80 -5.75 11.60
N HIS A 284 -15.61 -6.68 11.13
CA HIS A 284 -16.96 -6.90 11.68
C HIS A 284 -16.89 -7.49 13.08
N GLY A 285 -17.85 -7.12 13.93
CA GLY A 285 -18.17 -7.71 15.22
C GLY A 285 -17.11 -7.59 16.32
N LEU A 286 -15.84 -7.38 15.98
CA LEU A 286 -14.73 -7.28 16.92
C LEU A 286 -14.08 -5.89 16.86
N THR A 287 -13.27 -5.56 17.87
CA THR A 287 -12.69 -4.22 18.02
C THR A 287 -11.17 -4.24 17.78
N LEU A 288 -10.67 -3.30 17.01
CA LEU A 288 -9.26 -2.97 16.87
C LEU A 288 -8.84 -2.03 18.01
N GLU A 289 -7.97 -2.46 18.91
CA GLU A 289 -7.29 -1.60 19.88
C GLU A 289 -5.96 -1.15 19.27
N VAL A 290 -5.95 0.02 18.67
CA VAL A 290 -4.79 0.58 17.94
C VAL A 290 -3.81 1.15 18.93
N PHE A 291 -2.55 0.68 18.93
CA PHE A 291 -1.55 1.05 19.93
C PHE A 291 -0.25 1.63 19.34
N ALA A 292 0.02 1.47 18.05
CA ALA A 292 1.20 2.05 17.43
C ALA A 292 0.92 2.52 16.00
N ARG A 293 1.65 3.56 15.57
CA ARG A 293 1.67 4.09 14.21
C ARG A 293 3.11 4.27 13.75
N ASP A 294 3.42 3.83 12.53
CA ASP A 294 4.72 4.00 11.87
C ASP A 294 5.91 3.46 12.69
N GLY A 295 5.66 2.42 13.51
CA GLY A 295 6.63 1.84 14.43
C GLY A 295 6.75 2.57 15.77
N TYR A 296 5.94 3.60 16.03
CA TYR A 296 5.97 4.34 17.29
C TYR A 296 4.73 4.04 18.12
N PRO A 297 4.89 3.69 19.41
CA PRO A 297 3.75 3.57 20.32
C PRO A 297 2.95 4.86 20.41
N LEU A 298 1.64 4.74 20.40
CA LEU A 298 0.75 5.88 20.65
C LEU A 298 0.80 6.27 22.13
N PRO A 299 0.81 7.57 22.46
CA PRO A 299 0.73 8.01 23.85
C PRO A 299 -0.52 7.48 24.58
N GLN A 300 -1.60 7.30 23.82
CA GLN A 300 -2.85 6.71 24.28
C GLN A 300 -3.42 5.83 23.16
N PRO A 301 -3.52 4.51 23.35
CA PRO A 301 -4.23 3.61 22.44
C PRO A 301 -5.72 4.03 22.30
N PHE A 302 -6.28 3.77 21.13
CA PHE A 302 -7.70 4.02 20.87
C PHE A 302 -8.37 2.81 20.22
N LYS A 303 -9.70 2.74 20.35
CA LYS A 303 -10.50 1.65 19.78
C LYS A 303 -11.25 2.13 18.55
N CYS A 304 -11.33 1.28 17.55
CA CYS A 304 -12.15 1.46 16.35
C CYS A 304 -12.53 0.09 15.77
N ASP A 305 -13.47 0.08 14.86
CA ASP A 305 -13.80 -1.06 13.99
C ASP A 305 -13.29 -0.86 12.56
N THR A 306 -12.98 0.40 12.23
CA THR A 306 -12.50 0.82 10.90
C THR A 306 -11.27 1.69 11.07
N LEU A 307 -10.13 1.16 10.64
CA LEU A 307 -8.83 1.84 10.70
C LEU A 307 -8.43 2.35 9.32
N ASN A 308 -8.32 3.66 9.17
CA ASN A 308 -7.90 4.26 7.92
C ASN A 308 -6.38 4.17 7.75
N VAL A 309 -5.90 3.46 6.71
CA VAL A 309 -4.48 3.27 6.43
C VAL A 309 -4.12 4.00 5.15
N ALA A 310 -3.43 5.13 5.26
CA ALA A 310 -2.97 5.89 4.10
C ALA A 310 -1.73 5.25 3.44
N PRO A 311 -1.44 5.56 2.15
CA PRO A 311 -0.21 5.12 1.50
C PRO A 311 1.04 5.42 2.33
N GLY A 312 1.89 4.40 2.55
CA GLY A 312 3.10 4.50 3.34
C GLY A 312 2.90 4.36 4.85
N GLU A 313 1.68 4.40 5.38
CA GLU A 313 1.42 4.23 6.81
C GLU A 313 1.50 2.76 7.25
N ARG A 314 1.92 2.56 8.50
CA ARG A 314 1.87 1.29 9.23
C ARG A 314 1.18 1.52 10.55
N TRP A 315 0.23 0.64 10.88
CA TRP A 315 -0.51 0.67 12.12
C TRP A 315 -0.49 -0.69 12.78
N ASP A 316 -0.37 -0.74 14.09
CA ASP A 316 -0.46 -1.97 14.87
C ASP A 316 -1.66 -1.91 15.80
N ALA A 317 -2.47 -2.97 15.77
CA ALA A 317 -3.63 -3.10 16.63
C ALA A 317 -3.70 -4.49 17.26
N ILE A 318 -4.27 -4.57 18.46
CA ILE A 318 -4.67 -5.83 19.09
C ILE A 318 -6.16 -6.03 18.86
N VAL A 319 -6.53 -7.24 18.48
CA VAL A 319 -7.91 -7.74 18.49
C VAL A 319 -7.99 -8.83 19.55
N LEU A 320 -8.94 -8.69 20.49
CA LEU A 320 -9.33 -9.78 21.37
C LEU A 320 -10.40 -10.61 20.66
N ALA A 321 -10.15 -11.89 20.45
CA ALA A 321 -11.12 -12.83 19.90
C ALA A 321 -12.11 -13.24 20.99
N ASP A 322 -13.07 -12.36 21.33
CA ASP A 322 -13.99 -12.53 22.45
C ASP A 322 -15.40 -13.01 22.04
N GLU A 323 -15.64 -13.16 20.73
CA GLU A 323 -16.90 -13.67 20.21
C GLU A 323 -16.62 -14.71 19.10
N PRO A 324 -17.12 -15.96 19.21
CA PRO A 324 -16.90 -16.99 18.19
C PRO A 324 -17.67 -16.68 16.90
N GLY A 325 -17.13 -17.11 15.76
CA GLY A 325 -17.78 -16.91 14.47
C GLY A 325 -16.82 -16.65 13.33
N VAL A 326 -17.39 -16.37 12.16
CA VAL A 326 -16.66 -15.96 10.95
C VAL A 326 -16.95 -14.49 10.69
N TRP A 327 -15.97 -13.65 10.92
CA TRP A 327 -16.10 -12.21 10.89
C TRP A 327 -15.48 -11.63 9.62
N ALA A 328 -16.26 -10.93 8.80
CA ALA A 328 -15.75 -10.29 7.60
C ALA A 328 -14.68 -9.23 7.98
N PHE A 329 -13.61 -9.19 7.18
CA PHE A 329 -12.52 -8.24 7.34
C PHE A 329 -12.13 -7.70 5.97
N HIS A 330 -12.39 -6.42 5.69
CA HIS A 330 -12.28 -5.90 4.34
C HIS A 330 -11.95 -4.39 4.30
N CYS A 331 -11.54 -3.90 3.13
CA CYS A 331 -11.47 -2.46 2.88
C CYS A 331 -12.87 -1.87 2.78
N HIS A 332 -13.17 -0.79 3.50
CA HIS A 332 -14.49 -0.17 3.52
C HIS A 332 -14.72 0.87 2.39
N ILE A 333 -13.80 1.00 1.44
CA ILE A 333 -14.12 1.58 0.13
C ILE A 333 -14.83 0.47 -0.64
N LEU A 334 -16.16 0.58 -0.79
CA LEU A 334 -17.01 -0.54 -1.19
C LEU A 334 -16.60 -1.16 -2.53
N ASN A 335 -16.26 -0.35 -3.52
CA ASN A 335 -15.78 -0.83 -4.81
C ASN A 335 -14.35 -1.44 -4.77
N HIS A 336 -13.73 -1.54 -3.59
CA HIS A 336 -12.52 -2.32 -3.35
C HIS A 336 -12.81 -3.74 -2.79
N ALA A 337 -14.04 -3.98 -2.36
CA ALA A 337 -14.45 -5.20 -1.68
C ALA A 337 -15.63 -5.90 -2.35
N GLU A 338 -16.47 -5.15 -3.07
CA GLU A 338 -17.67 -5.67 -3.70
C GLU A 338 -17.94 -4.98 -5.05
N GLY A 339 -18.42 -5.76 -6.00
CA GLY A 339 -18.76 -5.31 -7.35
C GLY A 339 -20.07 -5.94 -7.84
N PRO A 340 -20.41 -5.73 -9.12
CA PRO A 340 -21.63 -6.28 -9.71
C PRO A 340 -21.76 -7.81 -9.64
N THR A 341 -20.70 -8.51 -9.35
CA THR A 341 -20.64 -9.98 -9.29
C THR A 341 -20.33 -10.48 -7.87
N GLY A 342 -20.58 -9.67 -6.83
CA GLY A 342 -20.33 -10.02 -5.43
C GLY A 342 -18.95 -9.60 -4.92
N MET A 343 -18.48 -10.24 -3.86
CA MET A 343 -17.21 -9.91 -3.21
C MET A 343 -16.00 -10.20 -4.08
N PHE A 344 -15.03 -9.29 -4.06
CA PHE A 344 -13.74 -9.43 -4.75
C PHE A 344 -12.67 -8.57 -4.04
N GLY A 345 -11.43 -8.65 -4.50
CA GLY A 345 -10.36 -7.74 -4.09
C GLY A 345 -9.97 -7.82 -2.63
N MET A 346 -10.14 -6.72 -1.89
CA MET A 346 -9.65 -6.56 -0.51
C MET A 346 -10.64 -7.07 0.53
N VAL A 347 -10.97 -8.36 0.47
CA VAL A 347 -11.84 -9.07 1.43
C VAL A 347 -11.11 -10.28 1.98
N THR A 348 -11.25 -10.54 3.26
CA THR A 348 -10.87 -11.76 3.97
C THR A 348 -11.79 -11.96 5.17
N VAL A 349 -11.49 -12.90 6.06
CA VAL A 349 -12.23 -13.12 7.31
C VAL A 349 -11.28 -13.35 8.47
N LEU A 350 -11.78 -13.08 9.70
CA LEU A 350 -11.23 -13.60 10.94
C LEU A 350 -12.19 -14.70 11.45
N ILE A 351 -11.67 -15.90 11.62
CA ILE A 351 -12.39 -17.04 12.16
C ILE A 351 -12.00 -17.21 13.62
N VAL A 352 -12.98 -17.17 14.50
CA VAL A 352 -12.80 -17.41 15.95
C VAL A 352 -13.53 -18.69 16.32
N ASP A 353 -12.81 -19.69 16.85
CA ASP A 353 -13.27 -21.04 17.23
C ASP A 353 -12.92 -21.39 18.70
#